data_76f1847ffad120c73bad2c3c16798c18
#
_entry.id   76f1847ffad120c73bad2c3c16798c18
#
_cell.length_a   1.000
_cell.length_b   1.000
_cell.length_c   1.000
_cell.angle_alpha   90.00
_cell.angle_beta   90.00
_cell.angle_gamma   90.00
#
_symmetry.space_group_name_H-M   'P 1'
#
loop_
_entity.id
_entity.type
_entity.pdbx_description
1 polymer ?
#
loop_
_entity_poly.entity_id
_entity_poly.type
_entity_poly.pdbx_seq_one_letter_code
_entity_poly.pdbx_strand_id
1 'polypeptide(L)'
;MSAVLRWGRRHGLRVVAVVVFALLALGLAPESWRAAGAATLPRLSPLLNLFGALAAREWVGWTILLGVPLLVVSFFWGRVFCWRLCPMGFLAELAGKLNPWGRGWVQRVPALNEVFALFIVVTAAFGYPLFLWLDPLCIFNGFFVAWRTPLTVASASIGTMFVVVMVLAALVPNMWCHKLCPLGGLQQAVMEFARWLRRPRGARVRNEEGPQVLTAASTSRRSFLGNVGIAIGTSITLGGAGLALKGTKRGAQALRPPSADVERINALCARCGNCMKACPYELIHPDLGETGFDGFLSPVIHFRSKIPNWDPDEDRYCFQDCVKCTQVCPTGALRPITVEQKHAMPIGRAEVLKDKCLAWAKGEYCAVCDEYCPYKAVKLEKRNGVNCPVIDPDKCRGCGACEGACPGDPVAIIVRPLSSVV
;
A
#
# COMPACT_ATOMS: atom_id res chain seq x y z
N MET A 1 24.10 11.03 -37.62
CA MET A 1 23.60 11.16 -36.20
C MET A 1 23.30 9.76 -35.71
N SER A 2 24.03 9.27 -34.72
CA SER A 2 24.00 7.87 -34.28
C SER A 2 22.62 7.44 -33.75
N ALA A 3 22.31 6.14 -33.87
CA ALA A 3 21.05 5.57 -33.35
C ALA A 3 20.86 5.86 -31.85
N VAL A 4 21.97 5.96 -31.12
CA VAL A 4 22.02 6.32 -29.67
C VAL A 4 21.49 7.74 -29.41
N LEU A 5 21.84 8.73 -30.22
CA LEU A 5 21.36 10.10 -30.06
C LEU A 5 19.86 10.23 -30.36
N ARG A 6 19.34 9.48 -31.32
CA ARG A 6 17.90 9.42 -31.64
C ARG A 6 17.13 8.73 -30.52
N TRP A 7 17.67 7.65 -29.96
CA TRP A 7 17.08 6.95 -28.83
C TRP A 7 17.09 7.84 -27.56
N GLY A 8 18.20 8.52 -27.27
CA GLY A 8 18.32 9.43 -26.12
C GLY A 8 17.32 10.60 -26.18
N ARG A 9 17.12 11.22 -27.35
CA ARG A 9 16.09 12.27 -27.54
C ARG A 9 14.66 11.75 -27.30
N ARG A 10 14.39 10.49 -27.62
CA ARG A 10 13.06 9.90 -27.54
C ARG A 10 12.75 9.39 -26.12
N HIS A 11 13.74 8.88 -25.41
CA HIS A 11 13.58 8.20 -24.12
C HIS A 11 14.29 8.88 -22.94
N GLY A 12 15.09 9.89 -23.18
CA GLY A 12 15.92 10.55 -22.13
C GLY A 12 15.09 11.01 -20.93
N LEU A 13 13.99 11.71 -21.17
CA LEU A 13 13.09 12.15 -20.09
C LEU A 13 12.49 10.97 -19.30
N ARG A 14 12.18 9.86 -19.97
CA ARG A 14 11.61 8.66 -19.33
C ARG A 14 12.64 7.93 -18.46
N VAL A 15 13.89 7.86 -18.94
CA VAL A 15 14.99 7.27 -18.17
C VAL A 15 15.27 8.13 -16.94
N VAL A 16 15.36 9.45 -17.09
CA VAL A 16 15.52 10.38 -15.96
C VAL A 16 14.37 10.22 -14.97
N ALA A 17 13.11 10.15 -15.43
CA ALA A 17 11.97 9.94 -14.56
C ALA A 17 12.07 8.61 -13.77
N VAL A 18 12.44 7.50 -14.43
CA VAL A 18 12.63 6.21 -13.76
C VAL A 18 13.72 6.28 -12.70
N VAL A 19 14.87 6.90 -13.03
CA VAL A 19 15.98 7.05 -12.08
C VAL A 19 15.57 7.90 -10.89
N VAL A 20 14.96 9.06 -11.12
CA VAL A 20 14.48 9.95 -10.05
C VAL A 20 13.46 9.21 -9.16
N PHE A 21 12.50 8.54 -9.75
CA PHE A 21 11.50 7.78 -8.98
C PHE A 21 12.11 6.59 -8.23
N ALA A 22 13.09 5.91 -8.80
CA ALA A 22 13.82 4.84 -8.12
C ALA A 22 14.64 5.39 -6.94
N LEU A 23 15.34 6.51 -7.11
CA LEU A 23 16.08 7.17 -6.02
C LEU A 23 15.17 7.62 -4.89
N LEU A 24 14.01 8.20 -5.20
CA LEU A 24 12.99 8.56 -4.23
C LEU A 24 12.43 7.32 -3.54
N ALA A 25 12.14 6.26 -4.29
CA ALA A 25 11.64 5.01 -3.77
C ALA A 25 12.68 4.29 -2.89
N LEU A 26 13.95 4.32 -3.20
CA LEU A 26 15.05 3.79 -2.38
C LEU A 26 15.30 4.64 -1.12
N GLY A 27 14.75 5.84 -1.04
CA GLY A 27 14.95 6.74 0.10
C GLY A 27 16.40 7.20 0.25
N LEU A 28 17.12 7.36 -0.87
CA LEU A 28 18.48 7.91 -0.92
C LEU A 28 18.51 9.43 -0.73
N ALA A 29 17.37 10.03 -0.44
CA ALA A 29 17.27 11.43 -0.05
C ALA A 29 17.85 11.66 1.37
N PRO A 30 18.28 12.90 1.70
CA PRO A 30 18.69 13.27 3.06
C PRO A 30 17.65 12.86 4.10
N GLU A 31 18.05 12.61 5.34
CA GLU A 31 17.16 12.05 6.39
C GLU A 31 15.87 12.85 6.60
N SER A 32 15.96 14.18 6.52
CA SER A 32 14.81 15.09 6.58
C SER A 32 13.79 14.88 5.46
N TRP A 33 14.20 14.35 4.30
CA TRP A 33 13.37 14.14 3.11
C TRP A 33 12.98 12.67 2.90
N ARG A 34 13.59 11.73 3.62
CA ARG A 34 13.36 10.29 3.40
C ARG A 34 11.89 9.90 3.56
N ALA A 35 11.24 10.35 4.63
CA ALA A 35 9.84 10.06 4.87
C ALA A 35 8.93 10.74 3.83
N ALA A 36 9.22 12.00 3.48
CA ALA A 36 8.48 12.74 2.47
C ALA A 36 8.73 12.16 1.07
N GLY A 37 9.98 11.83 0.72
CA GLY A 37 10.35 11.28 -0.59
C GLY A 37 9.69 9.93 -0.88
N ALA A 38 9.70 9.02 0.09
CA ALA A 38 9.05 7.71 -0.06
C ALA A 38 7.53 7.82 -0.24
N ALA A 39 6.91 8.83 0.39
CA ALA A 39 5.48 9.06 0.30
C ALA A 39 5.05 9.78 -0.98
N THR A 40 5.95 10.53 -1.64
CA THR A 40 5.60 11.37 -2.79
C THR A 40 5.11 10.56 -3.98
N LEU A 41 5.76 9.45 -4.31
CA LEU A 41 5.43 8.68 -5.50
C LEU A 41 3.97 8.18 -5.52
N PRO A 42 3.49 7.46 -4.49
CA PRO A 42 2.08 7.09 -4.42
C PRO A 42 1.13 8.30 -4.32
N ARG A 43 1.55 9.39 -3.67
CA ARG A 43 0.76 10.62 -3.56
C ARG A 43 0.59 11.38 -4.87
N LEU A 44 1.38 11.11 -5.89
CA LEU A 44 1.16 11.63 -7.24
C LEU A 44 -0.01 10.96 -7.95
N SER A 45 -0.45 9.79 -7.50
CA SER A 45 -1.58 9.09 -8.11
C SER A 45 -2.92 9.71 -7.72
N PRO A 46 -3.71 10.21 -8.70
CA PRO A 46 -5.06 10.68 -8.43
C PRO A 46 -6.00 9.55 -7.98
N LEU A 47 -5.74 8.31 -8.37
CA LEU A 47 -6.50 7.15 -7.91
C LEU A 47 -6.43 7.02 -6.39
N LEU A 48 -5.23 7.10 -5.83
CA LEU A 48 -5.01 6.94 -4.39
C LEU A 48 -5.58 8.11 -3.60
N ASN A 49 -5.29 9.33 -4.04
CA ASN A 49 -5.67 10.51 -3.29
C ASN A 49 -7.18 10.77 -3.35
N LEU A 50 -7.76 10.81 -4.55
CA LEU A 50 -9.16 11.17 -4.71
C LEU A 50 -10.09 10.05 -4.25
N PHE A 51 -9.83 8.82 -4.67
CA PHE A 51 -10.72 7.71 -4.32
C PHE A 51 -10.44 7.18 -2.92
N GLY A 52 -9.22 7.33 -2.40
CA GLY A 52 -8.94 7.11 -1.00
C GLY A 52 -9.69 8.08 -0.09
N ALA A 53 -9.69 9.38 -0.41
CA ALA A 53 -10.43 10.40 0.33
C ALA A 53 -11.96 10.21 0.21
N LEU A 54 -12.46 9.87 -0.98
CA LEU A 54 -13.87 9.56 -1.21
C LEU A 54 -14.32 8.38 -0.34
N ALA A 55 -13.53 7.32 -0.30
CA ALA A 55 -13.83 6.12 0.48
C ALA A 55 -13.70 6.37 1.99
N ALA A 56 -12.70 7.14 2.40
CA ALA A 56 -12.51 7.52 3.80
C ALA A 56 -13.60 8.45 4.32
N ARG A 57 -14.30 9.16 3.41
CA ARG A 57 -15.21 10.28 3.74
C ARG A 57 -14.57 11.35 4.62
N GLU A 58 -13.27 11.48 4.54
CA GLU A 58 -12.46 12.41 5.32
C GLU A 58 -11.45 13.12 4.42
N TRP A 59 -11.13 14.35 4.79
CA TRP A 59 -10.07 15.09 4.13
C TRP A 59 -8.70 14.55 4.57
N VAL A 60 -8.02 13.83 3.67
CA VAL A 60 -6.71 13.21 3.95
C VAL A 60 -5.55 14.23 3.85
N GLY A 61 -5.87 15.52 3.94
CA GLY A 61 -4.89 16.62 3.91
C GLY A 61 -4.57 17.15 2.51
N TRP A 62 -3.69 18.14 2.45
CA TRP A 62 -3.30 18.85 1.22
C TRP A 62 -2.68 17.97 0.14
N THR A 63 -2.25 16.77 0.50
CA THR A 63 -1.67 15.79 -0.43
C THR A 63 -2.65 15.34 -1.51
N ILE A 64 -3.97 15.46 -1.30
CA ILE A 64 -4.99 15.23 -2.33
C ILE A 64 -4.72 16.10 -3.56
N LEU A 65 -4.27 17.34 -3.36
CA LEU A 65 -4.01 18.27 -4.44
C LEU A 65 -2.86 17.84 -5.34
N LEU A 66 -1.96 16.94 -4.89
CA LEU A 66 -0.84 16.44 -5.72
C LEU A 66 -1.33 15.58 -6.89
N GLY A 67 -2.48 14.93 -6.79
CA GLY A 67 -3.09 14.17 -7.88
C GLY A 67 -3.80 15.04 -8.93
N VAL A 68 -4.23 16.25 -8.56
CA VAL A 68 -5.01 17.15 -9.44
C VAL A 68 -4.23 17.59 -10.69
N PRO A 69 -2.95 18.01 -10.62
CA PRO A 69 -2.19 18.39 -11.81
C PRO A 69 -2.15 17.28 -12.86
N LEU A 70 -2.06 16.02 -12.44
CA LEU A 70 -2.06 14.88 -13.35
C LEU A 70 -3.41 14.72 -14.08
N LEU A 71 -4.53 14.97 -13.40
CA LEU A 71 -5.85 14.97 -14.04
C LEU A 71 -6.02 16.16 -14.99
N VAL A 72 -5.55 17.35 -14.60
CA VAL A 72 -5.58 18.55 -15.46
C VAL A 72 -4.75 18.31 -16.73
N VAL A 73 -3.55 17.77 -16.60
CA VAL A 73 -2.72 17.41 -17.76
C VAL A 73 -3.43 16.37 -18.63
N SER A 74 -4.07 15.37 -18.02
CA SER A 74 -4.82 14.34 -18.75
C SER A 74 -6.04 14.89 -19.49
N PHE A 75 -6.69 15.93 -18.93
CA PHE A 75 -7.82 16.61 -19.57
C PHE A 75 -7.43 17.35 -20.85
N PHE A 76 -6.23 17.96 -20.88
CA PHE A 76 -5.76 18.73 -22.05
C PHE A 76 -4.99 17.86 -23.06
N TRP A 77 -4.12 17.00 -22.58
CA TRP A 77 -3.15 16.24 -23.40
C TRP A 77 -3.30 14.72 -23.33
N GLY A 78 -4.31 14.22 -22.63
CA GLY A 78 -4.59 12.79 -22.53
C GLY A 78 -3.56 12.04 -21.69
N ARG A 79 -3.13 10.86 -22.14
CA ARG A 79 -2.28 9.93 -21.38
C ARG A 79 -0.78 10.30 -21.36
N VAL A 80 -0.45 11.59 -21.34
CA VAL A 80 0.94 12.08 -21.42
C VAL A 80 1.78 11.60 -20.24
N PHE A 81 1.21 11.53 -19.04
CA PHE A 81 1.93 11.02 -17.87
C PHE A 81 2.34 9.56 -18.08
N CYS A 82 1.43 8.68 -18.49
CA CYS A 82 1.73 7.28 -18.74
C CYS A 82 2.81 7.10 -19.81
N TRP A 83 2.83 7.98 -20.81
CA TRP A 83 3.73 7.87 -21.93
C TRP A 83 5.10 8.50 -21.73
N ARG A 84 5.22 9.55 -20.87
CA ARG A 84 6.45 10.31 -20.68
C ARG A 84 7.09 10.19 -19.29
N LEU A 85 6.29 9.97 -18.25
CA LEU A 85 6.75 10.06 -16.86
C LEU A 85 6.55 8.78 -16.06
N CYS A 86 5.58 7.92 -16.41
CA CYS A 86 5.29 6.73 -15.64
C CYS A 86 6.44 5.71 -15.71
N PRO A 87 7.09 5.38 -14.57
CA PRO A 87 8.20 4.42 -14.56
C PRO A 87 7.75 3.03 -14.96
N MET A 88 6.58 2.59 -14.49
CA MET A 88 6.01 1.30 -14.86
C MET A 88 5.72 1.20 -16.36
N GLY A 89 5.21 2.30 -16.96
CA GLY A 89 4.93 2.34 -18.40
C GLY A 89 6.19 2.17 -19.25
N PHE A 90 7.29 2.79 -18.83
CA PHE A 90 8.57 2.66 -19.55
C PHE A 90 9.18 1.27 -19.40
N LEU A 91 9.20 0.72 -18.18
CA LEU A 91 9.75 -0.61 -17.92
C LEU A 91 8.93 -1.72 -18.60
N ALA A 92 7.60 -1.61 -18.57
CA ALA A 92 6.72 -2.55 -19.27
C ALA A 92 6.89 -2.49 -20.80
N GLU A 93 7.13 -1.30 -21.39
CA GLU A 93 7.47 -1.17 -22.80
C GLU A 93 8.81 -1.83 -23.12
N LEU A 94 9.81 -1.64 -22.24
CA LEU A 94 11.12 -2.25 -22.41
C LEU A 94 11.04 -3.79 -22.31
N ALA A 95 10.33 -4.30 -21.29
CA ALA A 95 10.08 -5.73 -21.13
C ALA A 95 9.36 -6.33 -22.35
N GLY A 96 8.37 -5.61 -22.91
CA GLY A 96 7.64 -6.04 -24.09
C GLY A 96 8.48 -6.10 -25.38
N LYS A 97 9.67 -5.48 -25.42
CA LYS A 97 10.62 -5.63 -26.54
C LYS A 97 11.32 -6.99 -26.54
N LEU A 98 11.33 -7.68 -25.39
CA LEU A 98 11.89 -9.03 -25.26
C LEU A 98 10.96 -10.13 -25.80
N ASN A 99 9.74 -9.79 -26.19
CA ASN A 99 8.75 -10.76 -26.64
C ASN A 99 9.10 -11.32 -28.02
N PRO A 100 9.30 -12.65 -28.15
CA PRO A 100 9.56 -13.30 -29.42
C PRO A 100 8.28 -13.60 -30.25
N TRP A 101 7.09 -13.52 -29.65
CA TRP A 101 5.85 -14.10 -30.24
C TRP A 101 4.89 -13.13 -30.93
N GLY A 102 5.28 -11.86 -31.05
CA GLY A 102 4.47 -10.88 -31.78
C GLY A 102 3.19 -10.42 -31.03
N ARG A 103 2.51 -9.42 -31.63
CA ARG A 103 1.45 -8.63 -30.95
C ARG A 103 0.01 -9.01 -31.36
N GLY A 104 -0.20 -9.96 -32.25
CA GLY A 104 -1.47 -10.14 -32.95
C GLY A 104 -2.68 -10.53 -32.11
N TRP A 105 -2.48 -11.33 -31.05
CA TRP A 105 -3.60 -11.81 -30.24
C TRP A 105 -4.01 -10.81 -29.13
N VAL A 106 -3.11 -9.92 -28.69
CA VAL A 106 -3.40 -8.89 -27.69
C VAL A 106 -4.49 -7.92 -28.14
N GLN A 107 -4.60 -7.68 -29.44
CA GLN A 107 -5.62 -6.81 -30.01
C GLN A 107 -7.04 -7.37 -29.80
N ARG A 108 -7.17 -8.70 -29.67
CA ARG A 108 -8.46 -9.38 -29.43
C ARG A 108 -8.94 -9.27 -27.98
N VAL A 109 -8.04 -8.96 -27.02
CA VAL A 109 -8.42 -8.81 -25.61
C VAL A 109 -9.14 -7.47 -25.43
N PRO A 110 -10.33 -7.43 -24.82
CA PRO A 110 -11.04 -6.18 -24.55
C PRO A 110 -10.23 -5.28 -23.64
N ALA A 111 -10.39 -3.96 -23.79
CA ALA A 111 -9.77 -2.99 -22.88
C ALA A 111 -10.54 -2.94 -21.57
N LEU A 112 -10.01 -3.54 -20.51
CA LEU A 112 -10.62 -3.60 -19.19
C LEU A 112 -10.19 -2.44 -18.28
N ASN A 113 -9.22 -1.63 -18.70
CA ASN A 113 -8.65 -0.54 -17.90
C ASN A 113 -9.69 0.51 -17.48
N GLU A 114 -10.64 0.84 -18.35
CA GLU A 114 -11.73 1.77 -18.02
C GLU A 114 -12.72 1.12 -17.05
N VAL A 115 -13.00 -0.17 -17.24
CA VAL A 115 -13.85 -0.94 -16.33
C VAL A 115 -13.22 -1.00 -14.93
N PHE A 116 -11.92 -1.26 -14.84
CA PHE A 116 -11.21 -1.24 -13.55
C PHE A 116 -11.22 0.15 -12.90
N ALA A 117 -10.99 1.21 -13.69
CA ALA A 117 -11.04 2.57 -13.16
C ALA A 117 -12.43 2.91 -12.62
N LEU A 118 -13.49 2.63 -13.40
CA LEU A 118 -14.88 2.86 -12.99
C LEU A 118 -15.26 2.01 -11.78
N PHE A 119 -14.79 0.75 -11.74
CA PHE A 119 -15.01 -0.15 -10.62
C PHE A 119 -14.40 0.42 -9.32
N ILE A 120 -13.17 0.94 -9.37
CA ILE A 120 -12.54 1.61 -8.21
C ILE A 120 -13.36 2.83 -7.77
N VAL A 121 -13.86 3.65 -8.71
CA VAL A 121 -14.68 4.83 -8.40
C VAL A 121 -15.96 4.43 -7.69
N VAL A 122 -16.68 3.45 -8.24
CA VAL A 122 -17.96 2.98 -7.68
C VAL A 122 -17.74 2.36 -6.30
N THR A 123 -16.76 1.47 -6.15
CA THR A 123 -16.46 0.82 -4.87
C THR A 123 -15.94 1.81 -3.82
N ALA A 124 -15.22 2.87 -4.24
CA ALA A 124 -14.81 3.96 -3.35
C ALA A 124 -16.01 4.74 -2.79
N ALA A 125 -17.05 4.96 -3.60
CA ALA A 125 -18.28 5.62 -3.12
C ALA A 125 -18.98 4.80 -2.02
N PHE A 126 -18.85 3.47 -2.04
CA PHE A 126 -19.31 2.57 -0.97
C PHE A 126 -18.33 2.43 0.19
N GLY A 127 -17.20 3.14 0.19
CA GLY A 127 -16.20 3.09 1.26
C GLY A 127 -15.15 1.98 1.13
N TYR A 128 -15.15 1.21 0.03
CA TYR A 128 -14.26 0.07 -0.20
C TYR A 128 -13.65 0.12 -1.61
N PRO A 129 -12.61 0.91 -1.86
CA PRO A 129 -11.98 1.02 -3.18
C PRO A 129 -11.21 -0.25 -3.52
N LEU A 130 -11.93 -1.27 -3.98
CA LEU A 130 -11.33 -2.54 -4.41
C LEU A 130 -10.31 -2.29 -5.53
N PHE A 131 -9.21 -3.06 -5.51
CA PHE A 131 -8.11 -2.97 -6.47
C PHE A 131 -7.33 -1.64 -6.48
N LEU A 132 -7.45 -0.81 -5.44
CA LEU A 132 -6.63 0.41 -5.29
C LEU A 132 -5.11 0.08 -5.29
N TRP A 133 -4.74 -1.11 -4.84
CA TRP A 133 -3.38 -1.63 -4.85
C TRP A 133 -2.83 -1.99 -6.25
N LEU A 134 -3.68 -2.04 -7.30
CA LEU A 134 -3.25 -2.16 -8.69
C LEU A 134 -2.72 -0.84 -9.28
N ASP A 135 -2.64 0.22 -8.49
CA ASP A 135 -2.03 1.47 -8.93
C ASP A 135 -0.55 1.26 -9.32
N PRO A 136 -0.13 1.66 -10.54
CA PRO A 136 1.20 1.39 -11.04
C PRO A 136 2.31 2.07 -10.22
N LEU A 137 2.03 3.20 -9.57
CA LEU A 137 2.99 3.89 -8.73
C LEU A 137 3.17 3.17 -7.38
N CYS A 138 2.09 2.56 -6.86
CA CYS A 138 2.18 1.72 -5.67
C CYS A 138 2.97 0.44 -5.93
N ILE A 139 2.71 -0.22 -7.07
CA ILE A 139 3.42 -1.45 -7.47
C ILE A 139 4.92 -1.16 -7.63
N PHE A 140 5.27 -0.06 -8.31
CA PHE A 140 6.65 0.36 -8.48
C PHE A 140 7.32 0.67 -7.14
N ASN A 141 6.65 1.44 -6.28
CA ASN A 141 7.18 1.77 -4.96
C ASN A 141 7.34 0.52 -4.08
N GLY A 142 6.37 -0.39 -4.09
CA GLY A 142 6.38 -1.65 -3.35
C GLY A 142 7.59 -2.53 -3.68
N PHE A 143 8.02 -2.58 -4.95
CA PHE A 143 9.22 -3.30 -5.35
C PHE A 143 10.48 -2.80 -4.62
N PHE A 144 10.64 -1.49 -4.50
CA PHE A 144 11.81 -0.91 -3.81
C PHE A 144 11.72 -1.02 -2.28
N VAL A 145 10.55 -1.29 -1.72
CA VAL A 145 10.42 -1.64 -0.29
C VAL A 145 11.14 -2.94 0.01
N ALA A 146 11.00 -3.94 -0.86
CA ALA A 146 11.61 -5.24 -0.68
C ALA A 146 13.16 -5.19 -0.58
N TRP A 147 13.78 -4.20 -1.23
CA TRP A 147 15.24 -4.06 -1.22
C TRP A 147 15.81 -3.38 0.03
N ARG A 148 14.97 -2.69 0.80
CA ARG A 148 15.43 -1.91 1.97
C ARG A 148 15.39 -2.71 3.27
N THR A 149 14.49 -3.64 3.37
CA THR A 149 14.40 -4.58 4.49
C THR A 149 15.22 -5.82 4.17
N PRO A 150 15.85 -6.49 5.16
CA PRO A 150 16.50 -7.77 4.88
C PRO A 150 15.52 -8.66 4.13
N LEU A 151 16.00 -9.31 3.07
CA LEU A 151 15.21 -10.13 2.15
C LEU A 151 14.56 -11.28 2.91
N THR A 152 13.46 -10.98 3.57
CA THR A 152 12.58 -11.98 4.16
C THR A 152 11.48 -12.34 3.16
N VAL A 153 10.87 -13.52 3.30
CA VAL A 153 9.71 -13.92 2.47
C VAL A 153 8.62 -12.85 2.52
N ALA A 154 8.45 -12.22 3.69
CA ALA A 154 7.49 -11.15 3.90
C ALA A 154 7.81 -9.89 3.08
N SER A 155 9.07 -9.42 3.07
CA SER A 155 9.45 -8.23 2.29
C SER A 155 9.42 -8.51 0.78
N ALA A 156 9.81 -9.71 0.36
CA ALA A 156 9.77 -10.13 -1.04
C ALA A 156 8.34 -10.15 -1.59
N SER A 157 7.34 -10.52 -0.76
CA SER A 157 5.94 -10.62 -1.20
C SER A 157 5.35 -9.30 -1.72
N ILE A 158 5.75 -8.14 -1.18
CA ILE A 158 5.32 -6.83 -1.69
C ILE A 158 5.88 -6.56 -3.09
N GLY A 159 7.13 -7.00 -3.35
CA GLY A 159 7.77 -6.81 -4.64
C GLY A 159 7.24 -7.76 -5.74
N THR A 160 6.59 -8.86 -5.39
CA THR A 160 6.15 -9.89 -6.35
C THR A 160 5.21 -9.34 -7.41
N MET A 161 4.32 -8.43 -7.06
CA MET A 161 3.38 -7.84 -8.02
C MET A 161 4.09 -7.07 -9.14
N PHE A 162 5.20 -6.39 -8.82
CA PHE A 162 6.03 -5.74 -9.84
C PHE A 162 6.60 -6.78 -10.81
N VAL A 163 7.15 -7.87 -10.28
CA VAL A 163 7.71 -8.96 -11.10
C VAL A 163 6.64 -9.58 -11.98
N VAL A 164 5.45 -9.86 -11.42
CA VAL A 164 4.30 -10.39 -12.18
C VAL A 164 3.93 -9.46 -13.33
N VAL A 165 3.86 -8.15 -13.10
CA VAL A 165 3.55 -7.17 -14.15
C VAL A 165 4.66 -7.12 -15.21
N MET A 166 5.94 -7.23 -14.83
CA MET A 166 7.05 -7.25 -15.79
C MET A 166 7.05 -8.53 -16.63
N VAL A 167 6.82 -9.69 -16.01
CA VAL A 167 6.67 -10.97 -16.74
C VAL A 167 5.47 -10.90 -17.68
N LEU A 168 4.33 -10.41 -17.22
CA LEU A 168 3.16 -10.22 -18.06
C LEU A 168 3.44 -9.29 -19.25
N ALA A 169 4.17 -8.19 -19.03
CA ALA A 169 4.55 -7.26 -20.08
C ALA A 169 5.54 -7.86 -21.08
N ALA A 170 6.44 -8.75 -20.62
CA ALA A 170 7.37 -9.47 -21.47
C ALA A 170 6.65 -10.52 -22.34
N LEU A 171 5.73 -11.29 -21.74
CA LEU A 171 4.95 -12.29 -22.47
C LEU A 171 3.91 -11.67 -23.40
N VAL A 172 3.27 -10.58 -22.96
CA VAL A 172 2.15 -9.93 -23.63
C VAL A 172 2.38 -8.43 -23.69
N PRO A 173 3.07 -7.91 -24.72
CA PRO A 173 3.38 -6.48 -24.83
C PRO A 173 2.15 -5.60 -24.74
N ASN A 174 2.25 -4.51 -23.99
CA ASN A 174 1.18 -3.53 -23.77
C ASN A 174 -0.07 -4.03 -23.02
N MET A 175 -0.11 -5.27 -22.56
CA MET A 175 -1.26 -5.81 -21.82
C MET A 175 -1.55 -4.98 -20.56
N TRP A 176 -0.54 -4.74 -19.73
CA TRP A 176 -0.71 -3.98 -18.51
C TRP A 176 -1.19 -2.54 -18.78
N CYS A 177 -0.41 -1.75 -19.51
CA CYS A 177 -0.66 -0.32 -19.67
C CYS A 177 -1.93 0.02 -20.47
N HIS A 178 -2.29 -0.82 -21.44
CA HIS A 178 -3.41 -0.56 -22.34
C HIS A 178 -4.69 -1.32 -21.98
N LYS A 179 -4.60 -2.41 -21.23
CA LYS A 179 -5.74 -3.28 -20.96
C LYS A 179 -6.12 -3.42 -19.49
N LEU A 180 -5.16 -3.31 -18.56
CA LEU A 180 -5.39 -3.62 -17.14
C LEU A 180 -5.18 -2.42 -16.21
N CYS A 181 -4.26 -1.50 -16.54
CA CYS A 181 -3.87 -0.42 -15.64
C CYS A 181 -5.02 0.55 -15.33
N PRO A 182 -5.49 0.65 -14.08
CA PRO A 182 -6.62 1.52 -13.73
C PRO A 182 -6.28 3.00 -13.85
N LEU A 183 -5.03 3.42 -13.57
CA LEU A 183 -4.59 4.80 -13.76
C LEU A 183 -4.63 5.20 -15.25
N GLY A 184 -4.25 4.28 -16.14
CA GLY A 184 -4.37 4.49 -17.59
C GLY A 184 -5.83 4.61 -18.03
N GLY A 185 -6.72 3.81 -17.44
CA GLY A 185 -8.16 3.88 -17.69
C GLY A 185 -8.78 5.19 -17.21
N LEU A 186 -8.42 5.66 -16.01
CA LEU A 186 -8.87 6.95 -15.50
C LEU A 186 -8.45 8.12 -16.40
N GLN A 187 -7.19 8.16 -16.81
CA GLN A 187 -6.70 9.20 -17.72
C GLN A 187 -7.44 9.18 -19.07
N GLN A 188 -7.75 7.99 -19.58
CA GLN A 188 -8.52 7.84 -20.80
C GLN A 188 -9.95 8.33 -20.63
N ALA A 189 -10.63 7.96 -19.54
CA ALA A 189 -11.98 8.43 -19.24
C ALA A 189 -12.04 9.97 -19.13
N VAL A 190 -11.06 10.59 -18.44
CA VAL A 190 -10.93 12.05 -18.34
C VAL A 190 -10.73 12.69 -19.72
N MET A 191 -9.89 12.11 -20.57
CA MET A 191 -9.67 12.60 -21.92
C MET A 191 -10.95 12.48 -22.79
N GLU A 192 -11.68 11.38 -22.70
CA GLU A 192 -12.92 11.19 -23.45
C GLU A 192 -14.01 12.16 -23.00
N PHE A 193 -14.11 12.38 -21.70
CA PHE A 193 -14.98 13.42 -21.13
C PHE A 193 -14.62 14.82 -21.65
N ALA A 194 -13.32 15.16 -21.67
CA ALA A 194 -12.85 16.42 -22.22
C ALA A 194 -13.18 16.58 -23.70
N ARG A 195 -13.03 15.51 -24.51
CA ARG A 195 -13.43 15.51 -25.92
C ARG A 195 -14.94 15.68 -26.09
N TRP A 196 -15.74 15.05 -25.22
CA TRP A 196 -17.19 15.20 -25.24
C TRP A 196 -17.62 16.65 -24.95
N LEU A 197 -17.00 17.30 -23.97
CA LEU A 197 -17.28 18.71 -23.66
C LEU A 197 -16.90 19.66 -24.81
N ARG A 198 -15.83 19.36 -25.54
CA ARG A 198 -15.31 20.20 -26.63
C ARG A 198 -16.00 19.94 -27.98
N ARG A 199 -16.85 18.91 -28.10
CA ARG A 199 -17.58 18.63 -29.34
C ARG A 199 -18.59 19.76 -29.62
N PRO A 200 -18.52 20.43 -30.79
CA PRO A 200 -19.53 21.40 -31.15
C PRO A 200 -20.90 20.70 -31.29
N ARG A 201 -21.92 21.29 -30.69
CA ARG A 201 -23.31 20.83 -30.82
C ARG A 201 -23.70 20.88 -32.30
N GLY A 202 -23.82 19.73 -32.97
CA GLY A 202 -24.23 19.64 -34.36
C GLY A 202 -23.27 18.96 -35.31
N ALA A 203 -22.06 18.56 -34.91
CA ALA A 203 -21.15 17.80 -35.80
C ALA A 203 -21.65 16.37 -36.00
N ARG A 204 -22.14 16.07 -37.21
CA ARG A 204 -22.38 14.69 -37.69
C ARG A 204 -21.06 13.94 -37.64
N VAL A 205 -21.11 12.72 -37.13
CA VAL A 205 -19.96 11.79 -37.12
C VAL A 205 -19.61 11.48 -38.60
N ARG A 206 -18.54 12.09 -39.07
CA ARG A 206 -17.93 11.71 -40.34
C ARG A 206 -17.02 10.54 -40.05
N ASN A 207 -17.37 9.37 -40.56
CA ASN A 207 -16.49 8.19 -40.56
C ASN A 207 -15.36 8.48 -41.54
N GLU A 208 -14.24 9.01 -41.07
CA GLU A 208 -13.02 9.11 -41.85
C GLU A 208 -12.23 7.83 -41.65
N GLU A 209 -12.22 6.99 -42.65
CA GLU A 209 -11.31 5.87 -42.88
C GLU A 209 -9.90 6.44 -43.17
N GLY A 210 -9.17 6.81 -42.13
CA GLY A 210 -7.75 7.14 -42.22
C GLY A 210 -6.90 6.01 -41.66
N PRO A 211 -5.59 5.89 -42.01
CA PRO A 211 -4.74 4.81 -41.56
C PRO A 211 -4.69 4.80 -40.02
N GLN A 212 -5.11 3.67 -39.45
CA GLN A 212 -5.21 3.47 -37.99
C GLN A 212 -3.82 3.50 -37.33
N VAL A 213 -3.37 4.69 -36.98
CA VAL A 213 -2.45 4.83 -35.87
C VAL A 213 -3.21 4.27 -34.67
N LEU A 214 -2.64 3.29 -33.94
CA LEU A 214 -3.19 2.57 -32.78
C LEU A 214 -3.81 3.52 -31.73
N THR A 215 -4.85 4.21 -32.08
CA THR A 215 -5.73 4.94 -31.17
C THR A 215 -6.75 3.93 -30.66
N ALA A 216 -6.85 3.83 -29.34
CA ALA A 216 -7.87 3.06 -28.66
C ALA A 216 -9.19 3.19 -29.42
N ALA A 217 -9.78 2.04 -29.78
CA ALA A 217 -11.04 1.97 -30.50
C ALA A 217 -12.01 2.97 -29.88
N SER A 218 -12.58 3.86 -30.70
CA SER A 218 -13.64 4.78 -30.27
C SER A 218 -14.77 3.93 -29.72
N THR A 219 -14.87 3.88 -28.40
CA THR A 219 -15.90 3.12 -27.71
C THR A 219 -17.24 3.72 -28.14
N SER A 220 -18.05 2.96 -28.86
CA SER A 220 -19.39 3.41 -29.24
C SER A 220 -20.16 3.72 -27.95
N ARG A 221 -21.09 4.67 -27.95
CA ARG A 221 -21.96 4.97 -26.78
C ARG A 221 -22.53 3.69 -26.16
N ARG A 222 -22.84 2.71 -26.99
CA ARG A 222 -23.41 1.42 -26.59
C ARG A 222 -22.39 0.53 -25.84
N SER A 223 -21.11 0.51 -26.25
CA SER A 223 -20.08 -0.23 -25.53
C SER A 223 -19.65 0.50 -24.24
N PHE A 224 -19.64 1.83 -24.23
CA PHE A 224 -19.42 2.59 -23.00
C PHE A 224 -20.52 2.33 -21.96
N LEU A 225 -21.79 2.43 -22.36
CA LEU A 225 -22.91 2.12 -21.47
C LEU A 225 -22.93 0.65 -21.02
N GLY A 226 -22.55 -0.27 -21.92
CA GLY A 226 -22.35 -1.68 -21.57
C GLY A 226 -21.27 -1.87 -20.51
N ASN A 227 -20.11 -1.24 -20.68
CA ASN A 227 -19.00 -1.30 -19.73
C ASN A 227 -19.37 -0.66 -18.37
N VAL A 228 -20.11 0.44 -18.39
CA VAL A 228 -20.66 1.07 -17.18
C VAL A 228 -21.65 0.13 -16.47
N GLY A 229 -22.55 -0.49 -17.21
CA GLY A 229 -23.51 -1.46 -16.68
C GLY A 229 -22.82 -2.68 -16.07
N ILE A 230 -21.81 -3.24 -16.75
CA ILE A 230 -21.01 -4.35 -16.24
C ILE A 230 -20.25 -3.92 -14.97
N ALA A 231 -19.60 -2.76 -14.97
CA ALA A 231 -18.85 -2.27 -13.81
C ALA A 231 -19.76 -2.02 -12.61
N ILE A 232 -20.94 -1.43 -12.80
CA ILE A 232 -21.93 -1.24 -11.73
C ILE A 232 -22.47 -2.59 -11.24
N GLY A 233 -22.87 -3.48 -12.14
CA GLY A 233 -23.38 -4.80 -11.79
C GLY A 233 -22.37 -5.64 -11.01
N THR A 234 -21.11 -5.70 -11.50
CA THR A 234 -20.02 -6.41 -10.78
C THR A 234 -19.65 -5.73 -9.46
N SER A 235 -19.74 -4.40 -9.37
CA SER A 235 -19.50 -3.68 -8.10
C SER A 235 -20.57 -3.98 -7.06
N ILE A 236 -21.83 -4.05 -7.47
CA ILE A 236 -22.96 -4.42 -6.58
C ILE A 236 -22.83 -5.87 -6.12
N THR A 237 -22.52 -6.80 -7.02
CA THR A 237 -22.38 -8.22 -6.67
C THR A 237 -21.17 -8.49 -5.80
N LEU A 238 -20.00 -7.96 -6.14
CA LEU A 238 -18.78 -8.14 -5.36
C LEU A 238 -18.78 -7.30 -4.07
N GLY A 239 -19.34 -6.10 -4.10
CA GLY A 239 -19.53 -5.27 -2.91
C GLY A 239 -20.56 -5.92 -1.95
N GLY A 240 -21.64 -6.47 -2.47
CA GLY A 240 -22.63 -7.24 -1.70
C GLY A 240 -22.03 -8.53 -1.13
N ALA A 241 -21.24 -9.27 -1.91
CA ALA A 241 -20.51 -10.44 -1.44
C ALA A 241 -19.46 -10.06 -0.37
N GLY A 242 -18.74 -8.94 -0.54
CA GLY A 242 -17.81 -8.42 0.45
C GLY A 242 -18.49 -8.04 1.77
N LEU A 243 -19.68 -7.44 1.70
CA LEU A 243 -20.52 -7.15 2.87
C LEU A 243 -21.06 -8.43 3.54
N ALA A 244 -21.43 -9.44 2.77
CA ALA A 244 -21.84 -10.74 3.30
C ALA A 244 -20.68 -11.50 3.97
N LEU A 245 -19.46 -11.40 3.42
CA LEU A 245 -18.25 -11.98 4.00
C LEU A 245 -17.78 -11.25 5.26
N LYS A 246 -18.15 -9.96 5.46
CA LYS A 246 -17.92 -9.24 6.73
C LYS A 246 -18.53 -9.94 7.95
N GLY A 247 -19.57 -10.75 7.76
CA GLY A 247 -20.21 -11.53 8.82
C GLY A 247 -19.38 -12.72 9.33
N THR A 248 -18.40 -13.17 8.57
CA THR A 248 -17.48 -14.20 9.00
C THR A 248 -16.28 -13.56 9.69
N LYS A 249 -16.40 -13.29 10.99
CA LYS A 249 -15.30 -12.88 11.88
C LYS A 249 -14.25 -14.00 11.98
N ARG A 250 -13.53 -14.25 10.91
CA ARG A 250 -12.39 -15.16 10.81
C ARG A 250 -11.14 -14.35 10.46
N GLY A 251 -10.72 -13.46 11.34
CA GLY A 251 -9.42 -12.88 11.25
C GLY A 251 -8.71 -13.07 12.56
N ALA A 252 -7.65 -13.85 12.60
CA ALA A 252 -6.72 -13.74 13.71
C ALA A 252 -6.35 -12.26 13.81
N GLN A 253 -6.47 -11.71 15.00
CA GLN A 253 -6.23 -10.28 15.19
C GLN A 253 -4.73 -10.10 15.22
N ALA A 254 -4.18 -9.45 14.22
CA ALA A 254 -2.78 -9.08 14.18
C ALA A 254 -2.58 -7.69 14.81
N LEU A 255 -1.41 -7.47 15.37
CA LEU A 255 -1.00 -6.14 15.83
C LEU A 255 -0.89 -5.20 14.63
N ARG A 256 -1.48 -4.03 14.75
CA ARG A 256 -1.50 -3.01 13.69
C ARG A 256 -0.70 -1.77 14.10
N PRO A 257 -0.17 -1.00 13.14
CA PRO A 257 0.47 0.29 13.43
C PRO A 257 -0.46 1.25 14.19
N PRO A 258 0.08 2.23 14.93
CA PRO A 258 -0.73 3.25 15.60
C PRO A 258 -1.73 3.91 14.65
N SER A 259 -2.89 4.29 15.14
CA SER A 259 -4.04 4.82 14.39
C SER A 259 -4.68 3.86 13.38
N ALA A 260 -4.27 2.61 13.36
CA ALA A 260 -4.85 1.60 12.49
C ALA A 260 -6.17 1.09 13.06
N ASP A 261 -7.23 1.35 12.35
CA ASP A 261 -8.49 0.63 12.48
C ASP A 261 -8.50 -0.53 11.47
N VAL A 262 -8.85 -1.75 11.91
CA VAL A 262 -8.82 -2.96 11.08
C VAL A 262 -9.72 -2.81 9.85
N GLU A 263 -10.95 -2.30 10.02
CA GLU A 263 -11.88 -2.11 8.91
C GLU A 263 -11.35 -1.07 7.93
N ARG A 264 -10.81 0.04 8.44
CA ARG A 264 -10.26 1.12 7.65
C ARG A 264 -9.00 0.68 6.88
N ILE A 265 -8.10 -0.07 7.52
CA ILE A 265 -6.91 -0.60 6.84
C ILE A 265 -7.31 -1.54 5.71
N ASN A 266 -8.20 -2.49 5.96
CA ASN A 266 -8.62 -3.43 4.94
C ASN A 266 -9.31 -2.73 3.76
N ALA A 267 -10.05 -1.66 4.03
CA ALA A 267 -10.72 -0.86 2.99
C ALA A 267 -9.74 0.01 2.19
N LEU A 268 -8.87 0.77 2.86
CA LEU A 268 -8.14 1.88 2.23
C LEU A 268 -6.67 1.58 1.94
N CYS A 269 -6.12 0.48 2.46
CA CYS A 269 -4.70 0.19 2.28
C CYS A 269 -4.36 -0.11 0.81
N ALA A 270 -3.55 0.77 0.21
CA ALA A 270 -3.03 0.58 -1.15
C ALA A 270 -1.84 -0.38 -1.23
N ARG A 271 -1.44 -1.00 -0.13
CA ARG A 271 -0.31 -1.96 -0.04
C ARG A 271 1.00 -1.41 -0.64
N CYS A 272 1.18 -0.09 -0.55
CA CYS A 272 2.33 0.62 -1.14
C CYS A 272 3.64 0.45 -0.35
N GLY A 273 3.60 -0.07 0.88
CA GLY A 273 4.77 -0.30 1.73
C GLY A 273 5.40 0.94 2.36
N ASN A 274 4.84 2.15 2.20
CA ASN A 274 5.43 3.38 2.75
C ASN A 274 5.62 3.34 4.26
N CYS A 275 4.61 2.83 5.00
CA CYS A 275 4.69 2.70 6.46
C CYS A 275 5.81 1.76 6.91
N MET A 276 6.10 0.72 6.13
CA MET A 276 7.19 -0.21 6.38
C MET A 276 8.54 0.47 6.22
N LYS A 277 8.71 1.25 5.13
CA LYS A 277 9.91 2.05 4.90
C LYS A 277 10.13 3.13 5.94
N ALA A 278 9.06 3.75 6.40
CA ALA A 278 9.13 4.86 7.35
C ALA A 278 9.42 4.38 8.77
N CYS A 279 9.24 3.10 9.08
CA CYS A 279 9.55 2.54 10.38
C CYS A 279 11.07 2.42 10.56
N PRO A 280 11.69 3.19 11.47
CA PRO A 280 13.14 3.14 11.66
C PRO A 280 13.59 1.84 12.35
N TYR A 281 12.66 1.14 12.99
CA TYR A 281 12.92 -0.08 13.77
C TYR A 281 12.46 -1.35 13.06
N GLU A 282 12.04 -1.24 11.81
CA GLU A 282 11.65 -2.36 10.93
C GLU A 282 10.60 -3.32 11.51
N LEU A 283 9.70 -2.78 12.35
CA LEU A 283 8.68 -3.58 13.02
C LEU A 283 7.45 -3.86 12.15
N ILE A 284 7.26 -3.09 11.06
CA ILE A 284 6.07 -3.18 10.23
C ILE A 284 6.36 -4.10 9.05
N HIS A 285 5.63 -5.20 9.00
CA HIS A 285 5.73 -6.24 7.98
C HIS A 285 4.42 -6.35 7.18
N PRO A 286 4.44 -6.93 5.97
CA PRO A 286 3.22 -7.26 5.25
C PRO A 286 2.56 -8.49 5.88
N ASP A 287 1.25 -8.45 6.00
CA ASP A 287 0.44 -9.59 6.41
C ASP A 287 0.47 -10.70 5.35
N LEU A 288 0.93 -11.87 5.68
CA LEU A 288 0.97 -13.04 4.80
C LEU A 288 -0.19 -14.02 5.03
N GLY A 289 -1.29 -13.54 5.59
CA GLY A 289 -2.50 -14.32 5.82
C GLY A 289 -2.87 -14.45 7.30
N GLU A 290 -2.22 -13.73 8.22
CA GLU A 290 -2.56 -13.72 9.64
C GLU A 290 -3.97 -13.19 9.89
N THR A 291 -4.42 -12.21 9.10
CA THR A 291 -5.74 -11.59 9.22
C THR A 291 -6.73 -12.03 8.15
N GLY A 292 -6.37 -13.04 7.37
CA GLY A 292 -7.18 -13.53 6.27
C GLY A 292 -6.97 -12.78 4.96
N PHE A 293 -7.82 -13.07 3.96
CA PHE A 293 -7.64 -12.55 2.60
C PHE A 293 -7.79 -11.02 2.51
N ASP A 294 -8.70 -10.44 3.29
CA ASP A 294 -8.96 -8.99 3.26
C ASP A 294 -7.76 -8.17 3.74
N GLY A 295 -7.02 -8.71 4.71
CA GLY A 295 -5.81 -8.09 5.25
C GLY A 295 -4.53 -8.43 4.52
N PHE A 296 -4.56 -9.31 3.52
CA PHE A 296 -3.34 -9.75 2.82
C PHE A 296 -2.50 -8.58 2.30
N LEU A 297 -1.19 -8.61 2.59
CA LEU A 297 -0.20 -7.57 2.32
C LEU A 297 -0.47 -6.21 3.02
N SER A 298 -1.42 -6.11 3.93
CA SER A 298 -1.59 -4.91 4.75
C SER A 298 -0.56 -4.88 5.90
N PRO A 299 -0.27 -3.69 6.49
CA PRO A 299 0.76 -3.59 7.51
C PRO A 299 0.36 -4.26 8.82
N VAL A 300 1.22 -5.12 9.34
CA VAL A 300 1.16 -5.72 10.69
C VAL A 300 2.43 -5.39 11.44
N ILE A 301 2.36 -5.36 12.76
CA ILE A 301 3.54 -5.21 13.61
C ILE A 301 3.97 -6.59 14.11
N HIS A 302 5.24 -6.88 13.94
CA HIS A 302 5.89 -8.03 14.55
C HIS A 302 6.94 -7.54 15.55
N PHE A 303 6.96 -8.19 16.70
CA PHE A 303 8.00 -8.06 17.70
C PHE A 303 8.84 -9.34 17.77
N ARG A 304 9.71 -9.46 18.76
CA ARG A 304 10.68 -10.55 18.90
C ARG A 304 10.09 -11.95 18.70
N SER A 305 8.92 -12.23 19.24
CA SER A 305 8.27 -13.53 19.12
C SER A 305 7.95 -13.97 17.68
N LYS A 306 7.94 -13.02 16.73
CA LYS A 306 7.59 -13.25 15.32
C LYS A 306 8.71 -12.93 14.33
N ILE A 307 9.80 -12.28 14.77
CA ILE A 307 10.92 -11.89 13.92
C ILE A 307 12.05 -12.93 14.08
N PRO A 308 12.38 -13.70 13.03
CA PRO A 308 13.55 -14.57 13.04
C PRO A 308 14.83 -13.74 13.17
N ASN A 309 15.83 -14.27 13.88
CA ASN A 309 17.13 -13.63 14.08
C ASN A 309 17.03 -12.24 14.73
N TRP A 310 16.16 -12.12 15.72
CA TRP A 310 16.08 -10.92 16.54
C TRP A 310 17.38 -10.72 17.31
N ASP A 311 17.96 -9.54 17.19
CA ASP A 311 19.10 -9.14 18.00
C ASP A 311 18.59 -8.51 19.30
N PRO A 312 18.85 -9.11 20.46
CA PRO A 312 18.41 -8.57 21.74
C PRO A 312 19.14 -7.26 22.14
N ASP A 313 20.31 -6.99 21.56
CA ASP A 313 21.09 -5.79 21.82
C ASP A 313 20.59 -4.59 21.01
N GLU A 314 19.71 -4.79 20.01
CA GLU A 314 19.04 -3.72 19.32
C GLU A 314 17.71 -3.35 19.97
N ASP A 315 17.59 -2.10 20.39
CA ASP A 315 16.35 -1.52 20.93
C ASP A 315 15.26 -1.41 19.86
N ARG A 316 14.64 -2.55 19.51
CA ARG A 316 13.57 -2.63 18.51
C ARG A 316 12.21 -2.67 19.18
N TYR A 317 11.57 -1.53 19.32
CA TYR A 317 10.18 -1.44 19.78
C TYR A 317 9.50 -0.21 19.16
N CYS A 318 8.20 -0.08 19.31
CA CYS A 318 7.47 1.09 18.83
C CYS A 318 7.66 2.27 19.78
N PHE A 319 8.70 3.06 19.55
CA PHE A 319 9.08 4.20 20.39
C PHE A 319 7.92 5.15 20.60
N GLN A 320 7.75 5.62 21.83
CA GLN A 320 6.62 6.46 22.27
C GLN A 320 6.47 7.74 21.43
N ASP A 321 7.57 8.38 21.06
CA ASP A 321 7.60 9.66 20.34
C ASP A 321 7.64 9.51 18.80
N CYS A 322 7.53 8.29 18.27
CA CYS A 322 7.57 8.02 16.84
C CYS A 322 6.18 7.81 16.25
N VAL A 323 5.78 8.69 15.33
CA VAL A 323 4.53 8.62 14.55
C VAL A 323 4.76 8.56 13.04
N LYS A 324 5.99 8.28 12.58
CA LYS A 324 6.41 8.37 11.17
C LYS A 324 5.54 7.54 10.21
N CYS A 325 5.14 6.32 10.61
CA CYS A 325 4.31 5.45 9.77
C CYS A 325 2.94 6.04 9.44
N THR A 326 2.37 6.86 10.33
CA THR A 326 1.05 7.48 10.13
C THR A 326 1.12 8.67 9.19
N GLN A 327 2.26 9.37 9.15
CA GLN A 327 2.45 10.58 8.34
C GLN A 327 2.69 10.28 6.85
N VAL A 328 3.12 9.06 6.51
CA VAL A 328 3.48 8.68 5.12
C VAL A 328 2.37 7.95 4.38
N CYS A 329 1.24 7.68 5.02
CA CYS A 329 0.13 6.97 4.38
C CYS A 329 -0.55 7.86 3.32
N PRO A 330 -0.56 7.45 2.01
CA PRO A 330 -1.13 8.27 0.95
C PRO A 330 -2.66 8.23 0.92
N THR A 331 -3.27 7.14 1.39
CA THR A 331 -4.72 6.91 1.33
C THR A 331 -5.44 7.25 2.64
N GLY A 332 -4.68 7.60 3.69
CA GLY A 332 -5.25 7.80 5.02
C GLY A 332 -5.72 6.52 5.71
N ALA A 333 -5.32 5.33 5.21
CA ALA A 333 -5.57 4.06 5.90
C ALA A 333 -4.98 4.09 7.33
N LEU A 334 -3.82 4.72 7.49
CA LEU A 334 -3.28 5.18 8.78
C LEU A 334 -3.55 6.68 8.87
N ARG A 335 -4.36 7.11 9.84
CA ARG A 335 -4.60 8.54 10.09
C ARG A 335 -3.34 9.18 10.65
N PRO A 336 -2.93 10.36 10.15
CA PRO A 336 -1.85 11.11 10.79
C PRO A 336 -2.27 11.49 12.21
N ILE A 337 -1.42 11.16 13.18
CA ILE A 337 -1.63 11.45 14.60
C ILE A 337 -0.46 12.22 15.17
N THR A 338 -0.69 12.93 16.27
CA THR A 338 0.36 13.55 17.08
C THR A 338 0.94 12.53 18.06
N VAL A 339 2.06 12.90 18.69
CA VAL A 339 2.69 12.07 19.74
C VAL A 339 1.76 11.90 20.93
N GLU A 340 1.06 12.96 21.35
CA GLU A 340 0.11 12.94 22.46
C GLU A 340 -1.06 11.98 22.17
N GLN A 341 -1.59 12.01 20.95
CA GLN A 341 -2.64 11.07 20.52
C GLN A 341 -2.14 9.63 20.56
N LYS A 342 -0.89 9.39 20.13
CA LYS A 342 -0.29 8.05 20.22
C LYS A 342 -0.18 7.55 21.65
N HIS A 343 0.20 8.40 22.60
CA HIS A 343 0.28 8.02 24.01
C HIS A 343 -1.09 7.60 24.58
N ALA A 344 -2.18 8.09 24.02
CA ALA A 344 -3.53 7.69 24.41
C ALA A 344 -4.02 6.39 23.70
N MET A 345 -3.39 6.00 22.58
CA MET A 345 -3.86 4.87 21.74
C MET A 345 -3.02 3.62 22.00
N PRO A 346 -3.57 2.55 22.60
CA PRO A 346 -2.87 1.28 22.70
C PRO A 346 -2.84 0.57 21.35
N ILE A 347 -1.68 0.03 20.97
CA ILE A 347 -1.49 -0.83 19.78
C ILE A 347 -1.91 -2.27 20.09
N GLY A 348 -1.70 -2.69 21.32
CA GLY A 348 -1.97 -4.00 21.86
C GLY A 348 -1.78 -3.99 23.37
N ARG A 349 -1.77 -5.16 23.98
CA ARG A 349 -1.45 -5.34 25.41
C ARG A 349 -0.41 -6.43 25.60
N ALA A 350 0.55 -6.18 26.47
CA ALA A 350 1.52 -7.19 26.87
C ALA A 350 0.85 -8.22 27.79
N GLU A 351 1.20 -9.48 27.60
CA GLU A 351 0.77 -10.62 28.42
C GLU A 351 2.00 -11.38 28.87
N VAL A 352 2.08 -11.67 30.17
CA VAL A 352 3.14 -12.48 30.76
C VAL A 352 2.76 -13.95 30.68
N LEU A 353 3.54 -14.76 29.99
CA LEU A 353 3.44 -16.19 29.95
C LEU A 353 4.11 -16.77 31.21
N LYS A 354 3.30 -17.01 32.23
CA LYS A 354 3.79 -17.37 33.58
C LYS A 354 4.62 -18.66 33.57
N ASP A 355 4.28 -19.60 32.69
CA ASP A 355 4.96 -20.88 32.51
C ASP A 355 6.38 -20.73 31.93
N LYS A 356 6.67 -19.59 31.29
CA LYS A 356 7.96 -19.32 30.63
C LYS A 356 8.78 -18.23 31.35
N CYS A 357 8.13 -17.43 32.20
CA CYS A 357 8.76 -16.32 32.88
C CYS A 357 9.70 -16.83 33.99
N LEU A 358 10.96 -16.37 34.01
CA LEU A 358 11.96 -16.77 35.01
C LEU A 358 11.47 -16.51 36.44
N ALA A 359 10.84 -15.36 36.68
CA ALA A 359 10.32 -15.04 37.99
C ALA A 359 9.10 -15.87 38.40
N TRP A 360 8.16 -16.13 37.46
CA TRP A 360 6.96 -16.90 37.74
C TRP A 360 7.19 -18.41 37.79
N ALA A 361 7.95 -18.96 36.81
CA ALA A 361 8.13 -20.41 36.65
C ALA A 361 9.27 -20.95 37.51
N LYS A 362 10.40 -20.21 37.60
CA LYS A 362 11.60 -20.70 38.26
C LYS A 362 11.87 -20.05 39.61
N GLY A 363 11.17 -18.95 39.97
CA GLY A 363 11.44 -18.19 41.16
C GLY A 363 12.78 -17.44 41.12
N GLU A 364 13.30 -17.17 39.93
CA GLU A 364 14.54 -16.42 39.71
C GLU A 364 14.25 -14.92 39.65
N TYR A 365 15.14 -14.09 40.20
CA TYR A 365 15.00 -12.65 40.10
C TYR A 365 15.15 -12.18 38.65
N CYS A 366 14.13 -11.49 38.12
CA CYS A 366 14.17 -10.87 36.81
C CYS A 366 13.23 -9.65 36.80
N ALA A 367 13.76 -8.46 36.47
CA ALA A 367 13.01 -7.20 36.42
C ALA A 367 13.11 -6.51 35.04
N VAL A 368 13.74 -7.11 34.04
CA VAL A 368 14.05 -6.52 32.73
C VAL A 368 12.83 -5.88 32.07
N CYS A 369 11.67 -6.54 32.09
CA CYS A 369 10.46 -6.00 31.47
C CYS A 369 9.91 -4.73 32.17
N ASP A 370 10.20 -4.53 33.47
CA ASP A 370 9.86 -3.29 34.20
C ASP A 370 10.85 -2.17 33.85
N GLU A 371 12.14 -2.50 33.79
CA GLU A 371 13.20 -1.55 33.51
C GLU A 371 13.05 -0.93 32.12
N TYR A 372 12.75 -1.76 31.11
CA TYR A 372 12.58 -1.36 29.71
C TYR A 372 11.21 -0.75 29.39
N CYS A 373 10.24 -0.77 30.31
CA CYS A 373 8.89 -0.27 30.03
C CYS A 373 8.84 1.27 30.00
N PRO A 374 8.70 1.93 28.82
CA PRO A 374 8.69 3.40 28.75
C PRO A 374 7.42 4.01 29.34
N TYR A 375 6.34 3.22 29.46
CA TYR A 375 5.05 3.65 30.01
C TYR A 375 4.87 3.30 31.48
N LYS A 376 5.88 2.67 32.13
CA LYS A 376 5.79 2.20 33.53
C LYS A 376 4.51 1.39 33.78
N ALA A 377 4.18 0.51 32.82
CA ALA A 377 3.00 -0.34 32.87
C ALA A 377 3.26 -1.72 33.50
N VAL A 378 4.51 -2.06 33.76
CA VAL A 378 4.87 -3.28 34.47
C VAL A 378 4.99 -2.97 35.93
N LYS A 379 4.37 -3.76 36.81
CA LYS A 379 4.48 -3.71 38.25
C LYS A 379 5.09 -5.00 38.74
N LEU A 380 5.99 -4.92 39.71
CA LEU A 380 6.57 -6.10 40.35
C LEU A 380 5.81 -6.43 41.61
N GLU A 381 5.06 -7.52 41.61
CA GLU A 381 4.36 -8.03 42.78
C GLU A 381 5.17 -9.11 43.47
N LYS A 382 5.33 -9.00 44.77
CA LYS A 382 6.08 -9.98 45.59
C LYS A 382 5.25 -11.26 45.76
N ARG A 383 5.72 -12.38 45.23
CA ARG A 383 5.09 -13.69 45.38
C ARG A 383 6.16 -14.74 45.75
N ASN A 384 5.91 -15.46 46.83
CA ASN A 384 6.85 -16.46 47.36
C ASN A 384 8.29 -15.96 47.51
N GLY A 385 8.44 -14.65 47.91
CA GLY A 385 9.74 -14.02 48.08
C GLY A 385 10.37 -13.43 46.82
N VAL A 386 9.82 -13.70 45.61
CA VAL A 386 10.32 -13.21 44.32
C VAL A 386 9.41 -12.12 43.75
N ASN A 387 10.00 -11.14 43.11
CA ASN A 387 9.27 -10.09 42.41
C ASN A 387 8.81 -10.59 41.03
N CYS A 388 7.51 -10.79 40.88
CA CYS A 388 6.89 -11.30 39.67
C CYS A 388 6.27 -10.14 38.88
N PRO A 389 6.50 -10.01 37.55
CA PRO A 389 5.93 -8.95 36.72
C PRO A 389 4.43 -9.16 36.52
N VAL A 390 3.67 -8.05 36.67
CA VAL A 390 2.24 -7.94 36.41
C VAL A 390 2.02 -6.71 35.53
N ILE A 391 1.20 -6.83 34.50
CA ILE A 391 0.93 -5.74 33.55
C ILE A 391 -0.27 -4.92 34.00
N ASP A 392 -0.08 -3.61 34.11
CA ASP A 392 -1.16 -2.65 34.31
C ASP A 392 -1.83 -2.37 32.95
N PRO A 393 -3.06 -2.84 32.70
CA PRO A 393 -3.71 -2.74 31.40
C PRO A 393 -4.02 -1.30 30.99
N ASP A 394 -4.20 -0.37 31.94
CA ASP A 394 -4.55 1.01 31.65
C ASP A 394 -3.33 1.83 31.20
N LYS A 395 -2.15 1.45 31.66
CA LYS A 395 -0.89 2.08 31.27
C LYS A 395 -0.24 1.43 30.04
N CYS A 396 -0.47 0.13 29.81
CA CYS A 396 0.15 -0.60 28.72
C CYS A 396 -0.34 -0.08 27.36
N ARG A 397 0.61 0.30 26.49
CA ARG A 397 0.34 0.73 25.12
C ARG A 397 0.73 -0.31 24.08
N GLY A 398 1.25 -1.48 24.49
CA GLY A 398 1.63 -2.55 23.58
C GLY A 398 2.79 -2.19 22.67
N CYS A 399 3.74 -1.40 23.14
CA CYS A 399 4.88 -0.90 22.35
C CYS A 399 5.92 -1.99 22.01
N GLY A 400 5.93 -3.12 22.71
CA GLY A 400 6.84 -4.24 22.47
C GLY A 400 8.21 -4.14 23.15
N ALA A 401 8.51 -3.08 23.92
CA ALA A 401 9.81 -2.92 24.60
C ALA A 401 10.09 -4.08 25.57
N CYS A 402 9.09 -4.48 26.35
CA CYS A 402 9.22 -5.62 27.27
C CYS A 402 9.39 -6.97 26.58
N GLU A 403 8.79 -7.15 25.39
CA GLU A 403 8.95 -8.37 24.56
C GLU A 403 10.34 -8.42 23.94
N GLY A 404 10.81 -7.29 23.39
CA GLY A 404 12.13 -7.19 22.78
C GLY A 404 13.27 -7.45 23.76
N ALA A 405 13.19 -6.90 24.95
CA ALA A 405 14.22 -7.00 25.98
C ALA A 405 14.15 -8.27 26.85
N CYS A 406 13.09 -9.10 26.70
CA CYS A 406 12.92 -10.28 27.54
C CYS A 406 14.08 -11.29 27.35
N PRO A 407 14.84 -11.66 28.41
CA PRO A 407 15.96 -12.61 28.28
C PRO A 407 15.52 -14.06 28.07
N GLY A 408 14.23 -14.38 28.26
CA GLY A 408 13.71 -15.74 28.12
C GLY A 408 13.78 -16.27 26.67
N ASP A 409 14.11 -17.54 26.53
CA ASP A 409 14.00 -18.29 25.28
C ASP A 409 13.27 -19.61 25.56
N PRO A 410 12.02 -19.76 25.09
CA PRO A 410 11.23 -18.77 24.33
C PRO A 410 10.81 -17.55 25.17
N VAL A 411 10.50 -16.44 24.49
CA VAL A 411 10.09 -15.17 25.11
C VAL A 411 8.92 -15.39 26.06
N ALA A 412 9.03 -14.82 27.26
CA ALA A 412 8.06 -15.01 28.35
C ALA A 412 7.02 -13.89 28.46
N ILE A 413 7.16 -12.81 27.69
CA ILE A 413 6.20 -11.72 27.62
C ILE A 413 5.95 -11.37 26.15
N ILE A 414 4.70 -11.36 25.74
CA ILE A 414 4.30 -11.15 24.35
C ILE A 414 3.23 -10.07 24.26
N VAL A 415 3.26 -9.29 23.19
CA VAL A 415 2.21 -8.30 22.92
C VAL A 415 1.12 -8.92 22.07
N ARG A 416 -0.13 -8.85 22.56
CA ARG A 416 -1.31 -9.33 21.85
C ARG A 416 -2.19 -8.18 21.36
N PRO A 417 -2.95 -8.36 20.27
CA PRO A 417 -3.99 -7.43 19.84
C PRO A 417 -5.05 -7.23 20.92
N LEU A 418 -5.63 -6.02 21.01
CA LEU A 418 -6.59 -5.64 22.08
C LEU A 418 -7.81 -6.56 22.15
N SER A 419 -8.28 -7.05 21.05
CA SER A 419 -9.47 -7.89 20.93
C SER A 419 -9.23 -9.37 21.27
N SER A 420 -7.99 -9.77 21.50
CA SER A 420 -7.62 -11.13 21.98
C SER A 420 -7.39 -11.17 23.50
N VAL A 421 -7.49 -10.03 24.19
CA VAL A 421 -7.29 -9.87 25.63
C VAL A 421 -8.64 -9.55 26.28
N VAL A 422 -9.62 -10.43 26.14
CA VAL A 422 -10.89 -10.42 26.88
C VAL A 422 -10.93 -11.60 27.83
#